data_1b6f48cadb23f1baa6206877f99ea330
#
_entry.id   1b6f48cadb23f1baa6206877f99ea330
#
_cell.length_a   1.000
_cell.length_b   1.000
_cell.length_c   1.000
_cell.angle_alpha   90.00
_cell.angle_beta   90.00
_cell.angle_gamma   90.00
#
_symmetry.space_group_name_H-M   'P 1'
#
loop_
_entity.id
_entity.type
_entity.pdbx_description
1 polymer ?
#
loop_
_entity_poly.entity_id
_entity_poly.type
_entity_poly.pdbx_seq_one_letter_code
_entity_poly.pdbx_strand_id
1 'polypeptide(L)'
;DGKVISQQTVEYGKSAKAPKAPAIKGLRFTGWDKDYKNVTEDMTVTAEYSDSKLIADCEISGFKNSFTYTGKNIEQPDVTLTYEGKELKEGVDYTVYYKTNLNAGPAKMTFVGKGEYRGSVAKSFTIQPKDASKVKLYYATPLSFTGKEITPDVLIKDGNKTLERYIDYMVMYFSNVNVGTGKITVEFYGNYKGKQTVSFVINPAKQQIQVLETRYKGFFVDFVQKGSATGYEVQYGTRSDFSNASTYRSTTNKTDKMTVLGLGASKTYYVRVRSYTVKGGKTYYGNWSDAKSIVTAKTNFANAKVSGISSKSFTGKAITQKITVKYGSKTLKNGTDYTVKYSANTKVGTAKVTITGKGIYGGVITKSFAIYPAKQVIQKLYGTYAGFFVDYAQKGSATGYEISYSQRSDFKGAKSVKVTNNRTDKRTVSGLARYQKYYVRVRSYTVKGGKTYNGAWSDKKWVYTQ
;
A
#
# COMPACT_ATOMS: atom_id res chain seq x y z
N ASP A 1 3.48 78.88 61.87
CA ASP A 1 2.64 78.75 63.07
C ASP A 1 3.36 79.04 64.40
N GLY A 2 4.68 79.24 64.42
CA GLY A 2 5.46 79.55 65.65
C GLY A 2 5.35 78.44 66.77
N LYS A 3 4.90 77.23 66.43
CA LYS A 3 4.74 76.14 67.39
C LYS A 3 6.09 75.53 67.75
N VAL A 4 6.48 75.59 69.06
CA VAL A 4 7.64 74.91 69.58
C VAL A 4 7.42 73.36 69.49
N ILE A 5 8.31 72.68 68.79
CA ILE A 5 8.27 71.25 68.62
C ILE A 5 9.23 70.48 69.52
N SER A 6 10.26 71.16 70.02
CA SER A 6 11.25 70.59 70.93
C SER A 6 11.93 71.75 71.64
N GLN A 7 12.25 71.55 72.96
CA GLN A 7 13.08 72.46 73.76
C GLN A 7 14.15 71.59 74.46
N GLN A 8 15.40 72.05 74.46
CA GLN A 8 16.54 71.35 75.03
C GLN A 8 17.40 72.26 75.82
N THR A 9 17.93 71.86 76.94
CA THR A 9 19.05 72.49 77.63
C THR A 9 20.32 71.85 77.15
N VAL A 10 21.23 72.68 76.62
CA VAL A 10 22.46 72.19 75.99
C VAL A 10 23.63 72.86 76.73
N GLU A 11 24.71 72.15 77.07
CA GLU A 11 25.91 72.66 77.66
C GLU A 11 26.60 73.63 76.68
N TYR A 12 27.20 74.68 77.22
CA TYR A 12 27.92 75.69 76.44
C TYR A 12 28.94 75.08 75.48
N GLY A 13 28.86 75.40 74.18
CA GLY A 13 29.71 74.90 73.11
C GLY A 13 29.38 73.49 72.66
N LYS A 14 28.30 72.82 73.14
CA LYS A 14 27.83 71.55 72.65
C LYS A 14 26.74 71.71 71.60
N SER A 15 26.41 70.55 70.91
CA SER A 15 25.38 70.54 69.87
C SER A 15 24.02 70.17 70.43
N ALA A 16 22.96 70.83 70.03
CA ALA A 16 21.59 70.40 70.22
C ALA A 16 21.25 69.21 69.28
N LYS A 17 20.29 68.45 69.69
CA LYS A 17 19.79 67.34 68.87
C LYS A 17 18.57 67.82 68.06
N ALA A 18 18.68 67.79 66.73
CA ALA A 18 17.58 68.23 65.88
C ALA A 18 16.37 67.26 66.01
N PRO A 19 15.20 67.80 66.31
CA PRO A 19 13.98 66.98 66.25
C PRO A 19 13.63 66.67 64.82
N LYS A 20 12.77 65.70 64.63
CA LYS A 20 12.19 65.44 63.31
C LYS A 20 11.29 66.61 62.91
N ALA A 21 11.62 67.28 61.79
CA ALA A 21 10.78 68.35 61.27
C ALA A 21 9.33 67.88 60.98
N PRO A 22 8.32 68.67 61.38
CA PRO A 22 6.93 68.38 61.09
C PRO A 22 6.69 68.22 59.55
N ALA A 23 5.86 67.27 59.15
CA ALA A 23 5.43 67.19 57.76
C ALA A 23 4.35 68.24 57.49
N ILE A 24 4.61 69.19 56.60
CA ILE A 24 3.66 70.20 56.15
C ILE A 24 3.20 69.84 54.74
N LYS A 25 1.87 69.72 54.54
CA LYS A 25 1.28 69.37 53.22
C LYS A 25 1.70 70.46 52.22
N GLY A 26 2.28 70.01 51.09
CA GLY A 26 2.73 70.90 50.02
C GLY A 26 4.13 71.52 50.21
N LEU A 27 4.77 71.39 51.39
CA LEU A 27 6.07 71.93 51.65
C LEU A 27 7.13 70.83 51.90
N ARG A 28 8.34 71.13 51.48
CA ARG A 28 9.52 70.27 51.74
C ARG A 28 10.36 70.92 52.81
N PHE A 29 10.70 70.18 53.83
CA PHE A 29 11.73 70.61 54.76
C PHE A 29 13.07 70.76 54.06
N THR A 30 13.67 71.97 54.10
CA THR A 30 14.95 72.33 53.49
C THR A 30 16.10 72.32 54.45
N GLY A 31 15.81 72.52 55.73
CA GLY A 31 16.81 72.62 56.76
C GLY A 31 16.33 73.41 58.00
N TRP A 32 17.20 73.63 58.86
CA TRP A 32 17.04 74.49 59.99
C TRP A 32 17.74 75.80 59.69
N ASP A 33 17.13 76.97 60.05
CA ASP A 33 17.59 78.32 59.72
C ASP A 33 18.91 78.69 60.35
N LYS A 34 19.28 78.04 61.49
CA LYS A 34 20.52 78.31 62.22
C LYS A 34 21.29 77.02 62.52
N ASP A 35 22.61 77.17 62.66
CA ASP A 35 23.45 76.06 63.11
C ASP A 35 23.24 75.83 64.61
N TYR A 36 22.97 74.60 65.00
CA TYR A 36 22.69 74.11 66.34
C TYR A 36 23.80 73.16 66.84
N LYS A 37 24.92 73.10 66.17
CA LYS A 37 26.03 72.22 66.54
C LYS A 37 27.00 72.79 67.51
N ASN A 38 26.98 74.14 67.76
CA ASN A 38 27.82 74.83 68.73
C ASN A 38 26.96 75.88 69.41
N VAL A 39 26.23 75.48 70.44
CA VAL A 39 25.30 76.40 71.13
C VAL A 39 26.02 77.15 72.22
N THR A 40 26.18 78.48 72.05
CA THR A 40 26.90 79.38 72.98
C THR A 40 26.02 80.44 73.65
N GLU A 41 24.75 80.52 73.28
CA GLU A 41 23.71 81.41 73.78
C GLU A 41 22.31 80.81 73.59
N ASP A 42 21.29 81.34 74.25
CA ASP A 42 19.90 80.97 74.02
C ASP A 42 19.50 81.26 72.58
N MET A 43 19.02 80.23 71.89
CA MET A 43 18.66 80.41 70.50
C MET A 43 17.36 79.69 70.15
N THR A 44 16.61 80.25 69.23
CA THR A 44 15.50 79.60 68.55
C THR A 44 15.94 79.18 67.16
N VAL A 45 15.70 77.90 66.82
CA VAL A 45 16.00 77.35 65.51
C VAL A 45 14.69 77.06 64.85
N THR A 46 14.47 77.56 63.63
CA THR A 46 13.21 77.44 62.88
C THR A 46 13.40 76.50 61.72
N ALA A 47 12.40 75.60 61.50
CA ALA A 47 12.40 74.74 60.34
C ALA A 47 12.04 75.52 59.08
N GLU A 48 12.90 75.41 58.09
CA GLU A 48 12.70 76.02 56.76
C GLU A 48 12.06 75.02 55.81
N TYR A 49 11.14 75.52 54.99
CA TYR A 49 10.40 74.72 54.01
C TYR A 49 10.38 75.47 52.68
N SER A 50 10.46 74.69 51.60
CA SER A 50 10.20 75.18 50.25
C SER A 50 9.00 74.52 49.67
N ASP A 51 8.37 75.08 48.64
CA ASP A 51 7.32 74.51 47.92
C ASP A 51 7.76 73.15 47.33
N SER A 52 6.94 72.14 47.51
CA SER A 52 7.21 70.83 46.99
C SER A 52 6.52 70.68 45.63
N LYS A 53 7.34 70.70 44.57
CA LYS A 53 6.81 70.42 43.22
C LYS A 53 6.34 68.97 43.13
N LEU A 54 5.03 68.75 42.95
CA LEU A 54 4.43 67.41 42.92
C LEU A 54 4.32 66.92 41.50
N ILE A 55 4.80 65.69 41.24
CA ILE A 55 4.62 65.03 39.95
C ILE A 55 3.12 64.83 39.59
N ALA A 56 2.26 64.77 40.60
CA ALA A 56 0.82 64.64 40.38
C ALA A 56 0.19 65.90 39.72
N ASP A 57 0.87 67.09 39.87
CA ASP A 57 0.38 68.33 39.31
C ASP A 57 0.92 68.55 37.87
N CYS A 58 1.75 67.65 37.37
CA CYS A 58 2.26 67.71 36.00
C CYS A 58 1.21 67.48 34.99
N GLU A 59 1.23 68.18 33.89
CA GLU A 59 0.51 67.84 32.67
C GLU A 59 1.24 66.65 31.96
N ILE A 60 0.51 65.63 31.62
CA ILE A 60 1.04 64.42 30.94
C ILE A 60 0.51 64.45 29.56
N SER A 61 1.37 64.56 28.56
CA SER A 61 1.05 64.52 27.14
C SER A 61 1.67 63.29 26.43
N GLY A 62 1.18 62.94 25.23
CA GLY A 62 1.65 61.79 24.45
C GLY A 62 1.19 60.44 24.97
N PHE A 63 0.50 60.33 26.10
CA PHE A 63 0.06 59.08 26.69
C PHE A 63 -1.03 58.42 25.85
N LYS A 64 -0.82 57.12 25.49
CA LYS A 64 -1.77 56.29 24.76
C LYS A 64 -2.47 55.34 25.71
N ASN A 65 -3.79 55.24 25.60
CA ASN A 65 -4.62 54.43 26.51
C ASN A 65 -4.71 52.96 26.08
N SER A 66 -4.27 52.60 24.85
CA SER A 66 -4.42 51.27 24.34
C SER A 66 -3.32 50.88 23.35
N PHE A 67 -2.86 49.64 23.47
CA PHE A 67 -1.90 48.97 22.57
C PHE A 67 -2.39 47.57 22.22
N THR A 68 -1.84 47.01 21.16
CA THR A 68 -2.04 45.58 20.86
C THR A 68 -0.84 44.78 21.38
N TYR A 69 -1.08 43.59 21.89
CA TYR A 69 -0.03 42.66 22.33
C TYR A 69 1.01 42.43 21.23
N THR A 70 2.27 42.57 21.59
CA THR A 70 3.40 42.42 20.64
C THR A 70 4.34 41.25 20.98
N GLY A 71 4.17 40.64 22.16
CA GLY A 71 5.13 39.69 22.73
C GLY A 71 6.34 40.33 23.41
N LYS A 72 6.38 41.66 23.51
CA LYS A 72 7.42 42.44 24.19
C LYS A 72 6.77 43.40 25.18
N ASN A 73 7.55 43.87 26.14
CA ASN A 73 7.10 44.95 27.04
C ASN A 73 6.63 46.15 26.21
N ILE A 74 5.48 46.70 26.57
CA ILE A 74 4.95 47.92 25.99
C ILE A 74 5.49 49.09 26.79
N GLU A 75 6.24 49.96 26.15
CA GLU A 75 6.77 51.21 26.72
C GLU A 75 6.25 52.39 25.92
N GLN A 76 6.18 53.55 26.53
CA GLN A 76 5.67 54.78 25.95
C GLN A 76 6.72 55.87 26.00
N PRO A 77 7.77 55.84 25.17
CA PRO A 77 8.88 56.80 25.23
C PRO A 77 8.48 58.23 24.83
N ASP A 78 7.37 58.37 24.10
CA ASP A 78 6.88 59.68 23.61
C ASP A 78 6.05 60.43 24.67
N VAL A 79 5.91 59.90 25.89
CA VAL A 79 5.16 60.54 26.96
C VAL A 79 6.04 61.58 27.61
N THR A 80 5.55 62.84 27.66
CA THR A 80 6.23 63.97 28.30
C THR A 80 5.45 64.44 29.51
N LEU A 81 6.21 64.99 30.57
CA LEU A 81 5.68 65.61 31.73
C LEU A 81 6.07 67.09 31.69
N THR A 82 5.09 67.96 31.88
CA THR A 82 5.29 69.39 31.93
C THR A 82 4.77 69.93 33.26
N TYR A 83 5.58 70.67 33.99
CA TYR A 83 5.21 71.34 35.22
C TYR A 83 5.32 72.86 35.00
N GLU A 84 4.21 73.60 35.13
CA GLU A 84 4.15 75.03 34.88
C GLU A 84 4.83 75.50 33.58
N GLY A 85 4.58 74.71 32.48
CA GLY A 85 5.14 75.01 31.16
C GLY A 85 6.58 74.55 30.94
N LYS A 86 7.28 74.04 31.98
CA LYS A 86 8.61 73.44 31.85
C LYS A 86 8.54 71.95 31.66
N GLU A 87 9.12 71.48 30.58
CA GLU A 87 9.27 70.02 30.32
C GLU A 87 10.28 69.41 31.28
N LEU A 88 9.89 68.27 31.90
CA LEU A 88 10.72 67.53 32.85
C LEU A 88 11.52 66.44 32.14
N LYS A 89 12.74 66.18 32.66
CA LYS A 89 13.64 65.15 32.08
C LYS A 89 13.62 63.85 32.87
N GLU A 90 13.34 62.75 32.18
CA GLU A 90 13.46 61.42 32.77
C GLU A 90 14.90 61.15 33.24
N GLY A 91 15.03 60.46 34.37
CA GLY A 91 16.32 60.17 35.02
C GLY A 91 16.84 61.32 35.90
N VAL A 92 16.44 62.60 35.66
CA VAL A 92 16.81 63.80 36.41
C VAL A 92 15.66 64.26 37.33
N ASP A 93 14.50 64.55 36.72
CA ASP A 93 13.34 65.12 37.41
C ASP A 93 12.34 64.08 37.85
N TYR A 94 12.32 62.88 37.14
CA TYR A 94 11.46 61.75 37.47
C TYR A 94 12.06 60.45 36.95
N THR A 95 11.48 59.32 37.37
CA THR A 95 11.74 58.00 36.87
C THR A 95 10.43 57.36 36.48
N VAL A 96 10.48 56.49 35.48
CA VAL A 96 9.30 55.72 34.97
C VAL A 96 9.38 54.28 35.38
N TYR A 97 8.27 53.75 35.87
CA TYR A 97 8.10 52.33 36.19
C TYR A 97 6.87 51.78 35.49
N TYR A 98 7.02 50.61 34.88
CA TYR A 98 5.92 49.89 34.28
C TYR A 98 5.53 48.69 35.13
N LYS A 99 4.24 48.40 35.17
CA LYS A 99 3.70 47.17 35.79
C LYS A 99 2.74 46.51 34.85
N THR A 100 2.83 45.15 34.71
CA THR A 100 1.99 44.30 33.87
C THR A 100 1.94 44.69 32.38
N ASN A 101 3.03 45.30 31.87
CA ASN A 101 3.10 45.85 30.51
C ASN A 101 3.54 44.85 29.42
N LEU A 102 3.58 43.54 29.73
CA LEU A 102 3.97 42.50 28.80
C LEU A 102 2.75 41.80 28.18
N ASN A 103 1.80 41.36 29.01
CA ASN A 103 0.66 40.53 28.60
C ASN A 103 -0.60 41.38 28.36
N ALA A 104 -1.53 40.85 27.58
CA ALA A 104 -2.84 41.45 27.38
C ALA A 104 -3.57 41.64 28.71
N GLY A 105 -4.20 42.77 28.85
CA GLY A 105 -4.87 43.19 30.09
C GLY A 105 -4.51 44.61 30.50
N PRO A 106 -4.89 45.00 31.74
CA PRO A 106 -4.56 46.33 32.30
C PRO A 106 -3.07 46.44 32.65
N ALA A 107 -2.44 47.49 32.19
CA ALA A 107 -1.06 47.84 32.48
C ALA A 107 -1.00 49.24 33.12
N LYS A 108 0.09 49.50 33.79
CA LYS A 108 0.27 50.77 34.52
C LYS A 108 1.65 51.34 34.23
N MET A 109 1.70 52.65 33.96
CA MET A 109 2.89 53.49 33.89
C MET A 109 2.86 54.42 35.08
N THR A 110 3.92 54.46 35.88
CA THR A 110 4.03 55.27 37.10
C THR A 110 5.25 56.17 36.97
N PHE A 111 5.01 57.44 37.10
CA PHE A 111 6.04 58.46 37.17
C PHE A 111 6.31 58.73 38.63
N VAL A 112 7.58 58.70 39.05
CA VAL A 112 8.01 58.94 40.42
C VAL A 112 8.97 60.16 40.42
N GLY A 113 8.63 61.20 41.13
CA GLY A 113 9.42 62.40 41.19
C GLY A 113 10.80 62.17 41.79
N LYS A 114 11.79 62.92 41.25
CA LYS A 114 13.20 62.92 41.64
C LYS A 114 13.72 64.36 41.71
N GLY A 115 14.78 64.55 42.47
CA GLY A 115 15.37 65.87 42.58
C GLY A 115 14.46 66.91 43.32
N GLU A 116 14.00 67.91 42.62
CA GLU A 116 13.08 68.92 43.10
C GLU A 116 11.62 68.45 43.14
N TYR A 117 11.30 67.38 42.39
CA TYR A 117 9.94 66.87 42.26
C TYR A 117 9.72 65.73 43.24
N ARG A 118 8.47 65.56 43.71
CA ARG A 118 8.11 64.54 44.68
C ARG A 118 6.78 63.89 44.36
N GLY A 119 6.53 62.79 45.08
CA GLY A 119 5.32 62.03 44.92
C GLY A 119 5.33 61.13 43.64
N SER A 120 4.21 60.63 43.31
CA SER A 120 4.05 59.79 42.09
C SER A 120 2.68 60.01 41.48
N VAL A 121 2.60 59.83 40.16
CA VAL A 121 1.35 59.77 39.43
C VAL A 121 1.38 58.56 38.54
N ALA A 122 0.26 57.88 38.42
CA ALA A 122 0.13 56.66 37.62
C ALA A 122 -0.96 56.82 36.58
N LYS A 123 -0.69 56.35 35.36
CA LYS A 123 -1.64 56.23 34.28
C LYS A 123 -1.82 54.75 33.93
N SER A 124 -3.06 54.36 33.76
CA SER A 124 -3.38 52.98 33.30
C SER A 124 -3.66 52.99 31.81
N PHE A 125 -3.18 51.94 31.14
CA PHE A 125 -3.48 51.68 29.74
C PHE A 125 -3.85 50.22 29.58
N THR A 126 -4.46 49.83 28.44
CA THR A 126 -4.87 48.49 28.18
C THR A 126 -4.05 47.88 27.03
N ILE A 127 -3.49 46.70 27.24
CA ILE A 127 -2.94 45.88 26.17
C ILE A 127 -4.03 44.98 25.65
N GLN A 128 -4.49 45.22 24.44
CA GLN A 128 -5.52 44.43 23.77
C GLN A 128 -4.93 43.11 23.28
N PRO A 129 -5.63 41.99 23.40
CA PRO A 129 -5.22 40.75 22.79
C PRO A 129 -5.03 40.89 21.27
N LYS A 130 -3.97 40.28 20.75
CA LYS A 130 -3.66 40.25 19.33
C LYS A 130 -4.68 39.38 18.59
N ASP A 131 -5.20 39.86 17.47
CA ASP A 131 -6.06 39.04 16.59
C ASP A 131 -5.25 37.91 15.95
N ALA A 132 -5.64 36.69 16.27
CA ALA A 132 -5.01 35.46 15.77
C ALA A 132 -5.66 34.90 14.52
N SER A 133 -6.59 35.60 13.86
CA SER A 133 -7.25 35.15 12.64
C SER A 133 -6.30 34.84 11.48
N LYS A 134 -5.08 35.40 11.52
CA LYS A 134 -4.04 35.25 10.49
C LYS A 134 -2.82 34.44 10.91
N VAL A 135 -2.81 33.86 12.12
CA VAL A 135 -1.71 32.99 12.54
C VAL A 135 -1.70 31.69 11.74
N LYS A 136 -0.53 31.12 11.52
CA LYS A 136 -0.40 29.91 10.70
C LYS A 136 -0.67 28.66 11.54
N LEU A 137 -1.59 27.83 11.07
CA LEU A 137 -1.89 26.51 11.60
C LEU A 137 -1.22 25.44 10.73
N TYR A 138 -0.52 24.50 11.37
CA TYR A 138 0.10 23.35 10.74
C TYR A 138 -0.51 22.08 11.38
N TYR A 139 -0.97 21.16 10.56
CA TYR A 139 -1.56 19.88 10.97
C TYR A 139 -1.42 18.85 9.85
N ALA A 140 -1.43 17.58 10.22
CA ALA A 140 -1.35 16.49 9.23
C ALA A 140 -2.67 16.34 8.46
N THR A 141 -2.55 16.23 7.15
CA THR A 141 -3.68 15.92 6.24
C THR A 141 -3.13 15.40 4.91
N PRO A 142 -3.75 14.40 4.24
CA PRO A 142 -4.91 13.62 4.69
C PRO A 142 -4.56 12.59 5.77
N LEU A 143 -5.55 12.22 6.57
CA LEU A 143 -5.45 11.19 7.60
C LEU A 143 -6.25 9.94 7.20
N SER A 144 -5.92 8.81 7.79
CA SER A 144 -6.62 7.54 7.52
C SER A 144 -7.67 7.25 8.58
N PHE A 145 -8.83 6.76 8.16
CA PHE A 145 -9.90 6.29 9.03
C PHE A 145 -9.41 5.18 9.97
N THR A 146 -9.70 5.34 11.25
CA THR A 146 -9.31 4.41 12.31
C THR A 146 -10.49 3.72 12.99
N GLY A 147 -11.72 4.21 12.77
CA GLY A 147 -12.91 3.82 13.51
C GLY A 147 -13.09 4.56 14.84
N LYS A 148 -12.13 5.40 15.23
CA LYS A 148 -12.14 6.24 16.42
C LYS A 148 -12.02 7.70 16.04
N GLU A 149 -12.17 8.59 17.01
CA GLU A 149 -11.90 10.01 16.80
C GLU A 149 -10.47 10.25 16.30
N ILE A 150 -10.34 11.11 15.31
CA ILE A 150 -9.08 11.52 14.71
C ILE A 150 -8.82 12.96 15.10
N THR A 151 -7.81 13.17 15.93
CA THR A 151 -7.42 14.44 16.51
C THR A 151 -5.97 14.76 16.13
N PRO A 152 -5.74 15.25 14.89
CA PRO A 152 -4.37 15.60 14.47
C PRO A 152 -3.75 16.64 15.39
N ASP A 153 -2.48 16.49 15.67
CA ASP A 153 -1.72 17.52 16.38
C ASP A 153 -1.72 18.81 15.57
N VAL A 154 -1.95 19.91 16.28
CA VAL A 154 -1.97 21.26 15.69
C VAL A 154 -0.79 22.05 16.24
N LEU A 155 0.07 22.51 15.35
CA LEU A 155 1.14 23.45 15.66
C LEU A 155 0.74 24.84 15.14
N ILE A 156 0.73 25.83 16.03
CA ILE A 156 0.34 27.22 15.71
C ILE A 156 1.53 28.14 15.92
N LYS A 157 1.78 28.99 14.93
CA LYS A 157 2.89 29.97 15.00
C LYS A 157 2.42 31.38 14.69
N ASP A 158 2.85 32.32 15.55
CA ASP A 158 2.79 33.75 15.32
C ASP A 158 4.19 34.25 15.01
N GLY A 159 4.51 34.41 13.73
CA GLY A 159 5.90 34.61 13.30
C GLY A 159 6.79 33.43 13.72
N ASN A 160 7.81 33.72 14.51
CA ASN A 160 8.74 32.72 15.06
C ASN A 160 8.29 32.15 16.42
N LYS A 161 7.26 32.73 17.06
CA LYS A 161 6.73 32.25 18.34
C LYS A 161 5.79 31.08 18.10
N THR A 162 6.04 29.95 18.74
CA THR A 162 5.08 28.85 18.85
C THR A 162 4.10 29.16 19.97
N LEU A 163 2.81 29.10 19.69
CA LEU A 163 1.76 29.28 20.68
C LEU A 163 1.54 27.99 21.47
N GLU A 164 1.16 28.14 22.74
CA GLU A 164 1.00 27.03 23.67
C GLU A 164 -0.46 26.70 23.88
N ARG A 165 -0.77 25.39 23.70
CA ARG A 165 -2.12 24.87 23.93
C ARG A 165 -2.47 24.99 25.42
N TYR A 166 -3.71 25.39 25.71
CA TYR A 166 -4.25 25.69 27.05
C TYR A 166 -3.66 26.94 27.72
N ILE A 167 -2.76 27.69 27.06
CA ILE A 167 -2.28 29.01 27.50
C ILE A 167 -2.72 30.06 26.50
N ASP A 168 -2.45 29.88 25.22
CA ASP A 168 -2.78 30.81 24.16
C ASP A 168 -4.03 30.42 23.36
N TYR A 169 -4.39 29.08 23.34
CA TYR A 169 -5.51 28.56 22.58
C TYR A 169 -6.03 27.21 23.08
N MET A 170 -7.25 26.89 22.70
CA MET A 170 -7.83 25.54 22.77
C MET A 170 -8.21 25.04 21.38
N VAL A 171 -8.28 23.68 21.23
CA VAL A 171 -8.62 23.02 19.97
C VAL A 171 -9.84 22.15 20.16
N MET A 172 -10.79 22.27 19.27
CA MET A 172 -11.99 21.44 19.19
C MET A 172 -12.04 20.74 17.82
N TYR A 173 -12.49 19.49 17.80
CA TYR A 173 -12.61 18.68 16.60
C TYR A 173 -14.07 18.36 16.35
N PHE A 174 -14.46 18.38 15.06
CA PHE A 174 -15.81 18.07 14.63
C PHE A 174 -15.78 17.20 13.39
N SER A 175 -16.77 16.29 13.25
CA SER A 175 -16.88 15.37 12.12
C SER A 175 -15.61 14.54 11.90
N ASN A 176 -14.90 14.22 12.96
CA ASN A 176 -13.55 13.67 12.97
C ASN A 176 -13.49 12.14 13.17
N VAL A 177 -14.63 11.43 13.08
CA VAL A 177 -14.69 9.97 13.23
C VAL A 177 -14.78 9.27 11.88
N ASN A 178 -15.60 9.77 10.97
CA ASN A 178 -15.94 9.08 9.73
C ASN A 178 -15.15 9.60 8.53
N VAL A 179 -14.98 8.76 7.51
CA VAL A 179 -14.42 9.16 6.22
C VAL A 179 -15.14 10.42 5.69
N GLY A 180 -14.37 11.36 5.18
CA GLY A 180 -14.88 12.62 4.69
C GLY A 180 -14.03 13.81 5.09
N THR A 181 -14.69 14.93 5.39
CA THR A 181 -14.05 16.16 5.84
C THR A 181 -14.32 16.37 7.31
N GLY A 182 -13.27 16.33 8.11
CA GLY A 182 -13.26 16.76 9.51
C GLY A 182 -12.95 18.26 9.61
N LYS A 183 -13.24 18.85 10.78
CA LYS A 183 -12.96 20.26 11.08
C LYS A 183 -12.14 20.37 12.35
N ILE A 184 -11.18 21.28 12.33
CA ILE A 184 -10.43 21.73 13.48
C ILE A 184 -10.86 23.17 13.74
N THR A 185 -11.36 23.44 14.93
CA THR A 185 -11.63 24.80 15.38
C THR A 185 -10.68 25.15 16.50
N VAL A 186 -9.94 26.22 16.30
CA VAL A 186 -9.03 26.81 17.29
C VAL A 186 -9.67 28.07 17.83
N GLU A 187 -9.80 28.17 19.14
CA GLU A 187 -10.26 29.36 19.84
C GLU A 187 -9.12 29.92 20.66
N PHE A 188 -8.81 31.22 20.43
CA PHE A 188 -7.68 31.90 21.03
C PHE A 188 -8.11 32.71 22.25
N TYR A 189 -7.25 32.77 23.25
CA TYR A 189 -7.48 33.54 24.48
C TYR A 189 -6.16 34.02 25.09
N GLY A 190 -6.26 34.70 26.25
CA GLY A 190 -5.09 35.30 26.91
C GLY A 190 -4.52 36.45 26.10
N ASN A 191 -3.31 36.32 25.62
CA ASN A 191 -2.63 37.33 24.80
C ASN A 191 -3.16 37.38 23.35
N TYR A 192 -4.01 36.46 22.97
CA TYR A 192 -4.60 36.35 21.64
C TYR A 192 -6.13 36.38 21.73
N LYS A 193 -6.79 36.67 20.63
CA LYS A 193 -8.24 36.60 20.48
C LYS A 193 -8.62 36.13 19.10
N GLY A 194 -9.87 35.65 18.96
CA GLY A 194 -10.46 35.22 17.70
C GLY A 194 -10.59 33.72 17.61
N LYS A 195 -11.06 33.28 16.46
CA LYS A 195 -11.34 31.88 16.19
C LYS A 195 -10.97 31.55 14.74
N GLN A 196 -10.34 30.39 14.54
CA GLN A 196 -10.07 29.85 13.21
C GLN A 196 -10.68 28.47 13.06
N THR A 197 -11.25 28.20 11.89
CA THR A 197 -11.74 26.85 11.54
C THR A 197 -11.11 26.43 10.25
N VAL A 198 -10.45 25.28 10.26
CA VAL A 198 -9.83 24.64 9.08
C VAL A 198 -10.40 23.25 8.90
N SER A 199 -10.28 22.71 7.69
CA SER A 199 -10.76 21.37 7.37
C SER A 199 -9.60 20.46 7.08
N PHE A 200 -9.73 19.17 7.50
CA PHE A 200 -8.80 18.11 7.15
C PHE A 200 -9.55 16.94 6.53
N VAL A 201 -8.84 16.15 5.74
CA VAL A 201 -9.42 15.01 5.01
C VAL A 201 -9.17 13.72 5.77
N ILE A 202 -10.23 12.92 5.96
CA ILE A 202 -10.15 11.55 6.48
C ILE A 202 -10.44 10.62 5.31
N ASN A 203 -9.42 9.92 4.85
CA ASN A 203 -9.51 8.92 3.80
C ASN A 203 -9.86 7.54 4.37
N PRO A 204 -10.44 6.62 3.58
CA PRO A 204 -10.59 5.24 3.97
C PRO A 204 -9.25 4.62 4.41
N ALA A 205 -9.31 3.68 5.36
CA ALA A 205 -8.11 2.99 5.82
C ALA A 205 -7.41 2.22 4.68
N LYS A 206 -6.08 2.10 4.77
CA LYS A 206 -5.28 1.28 3.84
C LYS A 206 -5.84 -0.14 3.77
N GLN A 207 -5.91 -0.69 2.57
CA GLN A 207 -6.37 -2.06 2.33
C GLN A 207 -5.26 -3.09 2.53
N GLN A 208 -5.68 -4.35 2.69
CA GLN A 208 -4.79 -5.50 2.78
C GLN A 208 -5.36 -6.64 1.94
N ILE A 209 -4.53 -7.21 1.06
CA ILE A 209 -4.85 -8.44 0.35
C ILE A 209 -4.66 -9.61 1.32
N GLN A 210 -5.74 -10.33 1.60
CA GLN A 210 -5.74 -11.52 2.45
C GLN A 210 -5.33 -12.75 1.62
N VAL A 211 -6.05 -13.01 0.54
CA VAL A 211 -5.83 -14.14 -0.35
C VAL A 211 -5.62 -13.65 -1.79
N LEU A 212 -4.65 -14.25 -2.49
CA LEU A 212 -4.44 -14.04 -3.91
C LEU A 212 -4.17 -15.41 -4.54
N GLU A 213 -5.10 -15.90 -5.38
CA GLU A 213 -5.06 -17.23 -5.95
C GLU A 213 -5.07 -17.20 -7.46
N THR A 214 -4.30 -18.13 -8.03
CA THR A 214 -4.23 -18.34 -9.48
C THR A 214 -5.56 -18.86 -10.05
N ARG A 215 -5.99 -18.29 -11.17
CA ARG A 215 -7.09 -18.80 -12.02
C ARG A 215 -6.60 -18.92 -13.46
N TYR A 216 -7.31 -19.75 -14.23
CA TYR A 216 -7.08 -19.81 -15.68
C TYR A 216 -7.37 -18.45 -16.32
N LYS A 217 -6.33 -17.86 -16.97
CA LYS A 217 -6.40 -16.51 -17.54
C LYS A 217 -6.93 -15.46 -16.55
N GLY A 218 -6.50 -15.54 -15.28
CA GLY A 218 -6.97 -14.62 -14.27
C GLY A 218 -6.43 -14.94 -12.88
N PHE A 219 -7.01 -14.26 -11.92
CA PHE A 219 -6.74 -14.47 -10.49
C PHE A 219 -8.01 -14.21 -9.67
N PHE A 220 -8.04 -14.78 -8.49
CA PHE A 220 -8.98 -14.45 -7.43
C PHE A 220 -8.23 -13.66 -6.37
N VAL A 221 -8.85 -12.59 -5.88
CA VAL A 221 -8.34 -11.77 -4.79
C VAL A 221 -9.41 -11.61 -3.71
N ASP A 222 -9.00 -11.80 -2.46
CA ASP A 222 -9.76 -11.59 -1.24
C ASP A 222 -9.04 -10.52 -0.41
N PHE A 223 -9.75 -9.54 0.11
CA PHE A 223 -9.22 -8.40 0.83
C PHE A 223 -10.12 -8.02 2.01
N VAL A 224 -9.63 -7.19 2.92
CA VAL A 224 -10.37 -6.84 4.13
C VAL A 224 -11.59 -5.99 3.79
N GLN A 225 -12.79 -6.45 4.17
CA GLN A 225 -14.01 -5.65 4.07
C GLN A 225 -13.96 -4.46 5.04
N LYS A 226 -14.33 -3.28 4.57
CA LYS A 226 -14.39 -2.04 5.36
C LYS A 226 -15.80 -1.48 5.38
N GLY A 227 -16.41 -1.43 6.56
CA GLY A 227 -17.81 -1.00 6.74
C GLY A 227 -18.11 0.42 6.22
N SER A 228 -17.13 1.32 6.24
CA SER A 228 -17.27 2.70 5.75
C SER A 228 -17.01 2.88 4.25
N ALA A 229 -16.66 1.81 3.52
CA ALA A 229 -16.40 1.89 2.08
C ALA A 229 -17.71 1.90 1.27
N THR A 230 -17.76 2.67 0.20
CA THR A 230 -18.76 2.54 -0.85
C THR A 230 -18.43 1.37 -1.78
N GLY A 231 -17.14 1.14 -2.01
CA GLY A 231 -16.65 0.05 -2.86
C GLY A 231 -15.13 -0.03 -2.86
N TYR A 232 -14.62 -0.82 -3.79
CA TYR A 232 -13.21 -1.16 -3.87
C TYR A 232 -12.69 -1.02 -5.30
N GLU A 233 -11.39 -0.75 -5.41
CA GLU A 233 -10.65 -0.82 -6.66
C GLU A 233 -9.53 -1.85 -6.56
N VAL A 234 -9.51 -2.80 -7.50
CA VAL A 234 -8.41 -3.74 -7.71
C VAL A 234 -7.64 -3.28 -8.93
N GLN A 235 -6.40 -2.90 -8.74
CA GLN A 235 -5.50 -2.51 -9.81
C GLN A 235 -4.50 -3.62 -10.08
N TYR A 236 -4.30 -3.96 -11.37
CA TYR A 236 -3.43 -5.05 -11.76
C TYR A 236 -2.74 -4.75 -13.10
N GLY A 237 -1.51 -5.18 -13.22
CA GLY A 237 -0.69 -4.98 -14.42
C GLY A 237 0.49 -5.95 -14.46
N THR A 238 1.18 -6.02 -15.60
CA THR A 238 2.37 -6.87 -15.75
C THR A 238 3.67 -6.20 -15.30
N ARG A 239 3.61 -4.94 -14.92
CA ARG A 239 4.74 -4.17 -14.39
C ARG A 239 4.53 -3.87 -12.91
N SER A 240 5.58 -3.97 -12.13
CA SER A 240 5.54 -3.72 -10.68
C SER A 240 5.29 -2.26 -10.31
N ASP A 241 5.60 -1.32 -11.22
CA ASP A 241 5.34 0.11 -11.08
C ASP A 241 3.89 0.51 -11.41
N PHE A 242 3.07 -0.44 -11.87
CA PHE A 242 1.68 -0.24 -12.31
C PHE A 242 1.50 0.75 -13.46
N SER A 243 2.55 1.09 -14.23
CA SER A 243 2.48 2.02 -15.36
C SER A 243 1.58 1.54 -16.50
N ASN A 244 1.33 0.22 -16.60
CA ASN A 244 0.43 -0.39 -17.58
C ASN A 244 -0.79 -1.06 -16.94
N ALA A 245 -1.20 -0.60 -15.75
CA ALA A 245 -2.23 -1.29 -14.98
C ALA A 245 -3.64 -0.98 -15.46
N SER A 246 -4.47 -2.01 -15.44
CA SER A 246 -5.93 -1.92 -15.50
C SER A 246 -6.51 -1.83 -14.11
N THR A 247 -7.68 -1.21 -13.98
CA THR A 247 -8.40 -1.13 -12.70
C THR A 247 -9.79 -1.72 -12.85
N TYR A 248 -10.11 -2.65 -11.98
CA TYR A 248 -11.47 -3.15 -11.79
C TYR A 248 -12.08 -2.45 -10.59
N ARG A 249 -13.26 -1.83 -10.76
CA ARG A 249 -13.97 -1.10 -9.72
C ARG A 249 -15.26 -1.82 -9.32
N SER A 250 -15.40 -2.15 -8.04
CA SER A 250 -16.64 -2.59 -7.44
C SER A 250 -17.40 -1.37 -6.91
N THR A 251 -18.69 -1.29 -7.16
CA THR A 251 -19.57 -0.20 -6.68
C THR A 251 -20.34 -0.58 -5.43
N THR A 252 -20.00 -1.69 -4.81
CA THR A 252 -20.64 -2.19 -3.60
C THR A 252 -19.62 -2.61 -2.55
N ASN A 253 -19.99 -2.43 -1.30
CA ASN A 253 -19.26 -2.90 -0.13
C ASN A 253 -19.71 -4.30 0.32
N LYS A 254 -20.67 -4.93 -0.37
CA LYS A 254 -21.23 -6.24 0.04
C LYS A 254 -20.28 -7.40 -0.15
N THR A 255 -19.23 -7.24 -0.93
CA THR A 255 -18.21 -8.27 -1.17
C THR A 255 -16.80 -7.71 -1.06
N ASP A 256 -15.95 -8.44 -0.39
CA ASP A 256 -14.50 -8.25 -0.26
C ASP A 256 -13.72 -9.18 -1.18
N LYS A 257 -14.40 -9.85 -2.12
CA LYS A 257 -13.86 -10.87 -3.02
C LYS A 257 -14.08 -10.49 -4.47
N MET A 258 -13.09 -10.76 -5.29
CA MET A 258 -13.15 -10.44 -6.70
C MET A 258 -12.38 -11.44 -7.54
N THR A 259 -12.94 -11.81 -8.69
CA THR A 259 -12.25 -12.62 -9.70
C THR A 259 -12.04 -11.77 -10.94
N VAL A 260 -10.79 -11.65 -11.36
CA VAL A 260 -10.39 -10.99 -12.61
C VAL A 260 -10.07 -12.07 -13.63
N LEU A 261 -10.73 -12.03 -14.80
CA LEU A 261 -10.56 -12.99 -15.89
C LEU A 261 -10.18 -12.28 -17.20
N GLY A 262 -9.90 -13.05 -18.25
CA GLY A 262 -9.53 -12.51 -19.58
C GLY A 262 -8.05 -12.12 -19.72
N LEU A 263 -7.23 -12.46 -18.73
CA LEU A 263 -5.81 -12.16 -18.72
C LEU A 263 -4.99 -13.14 -19.55
N GLY A 264 -3.72 -12.84 -19.79
CA GLY A 264 -2.78 -13.78 -20.40
C GLY A 264 -2.54 -15.00 -19.52
N ALA A 265 -2.49 -16.20 -20.09
CA ALA A 265 -2.13 -17.42 -19.37
C ALA A 265 -0.61 -17.47 -19.10
N SER A 266 -0.21 -18.01 -17.96
CA SER A 266 1.21 -18.15 -17.54
C SER A 266 1.97 -16.82 -17.56
N LYS A 267 1.29 -15.73 -17.17
CA LYS A 267 1.89 -14.38 -17.03
C LYS A 267 1.85 -13.93 -15.58
N THR A 268 2.90 -13.24 -15.16
CA THR A 268 2.94 -12.58 -13.86
C THR A 268 2.13 -11.29 -13.93
N TYR A 269 1.29 -11.09 -12.92
CA TYR A 269 0.57 -9.85 -12.67
C TYR A 269 0.88 -9.36 -11.25
N TYR A 270 1.07 -8.05 -11.11
CA TYR A 270 1.15 -7.35 -9.83
C TYR A 270 -0.25 -6.83 -9.52
N VAL A 271 -0.70 -7.00 -8.29
CA VAL A 271 -2.06 -6.69 -7.84
C VAL A 271 -2.00 -5.86 -6.56
N ARG A 272 -2.80 -4.79 -6.51
CA ARG A 272 -3.03 -4.00 -5.29
C ARG A 272 -4.50 -3.59 -5.21
N VAL A 273 -4.97 -3.33 -4.00
CA VAL A 273 -6.37 -3.03 -3.72
C VAL A 273 -6.47 -1.76 -2.88
N ARG A 274 -7.49 -0.93 -3.11
CA ARG A 274 -7.88 0.15 -2.19
C ARG A 274 -9.40 0.20 -2.05
N SER A 275 -9.85 0.74 -0.93
CA SER A 275 -11.24 1.12 -0.73
C SER A 275 -11.47 2.58 -1.16
N TYR A 276 -12.70 2.91 -1.51
CA TYR A 276 -13.14 4.28 -1.69
C TYR A 276 -14.49 4.51 -1.02
N THR A 277 -14.74 5.75 -0.62
CA THR A 277 -16.02 6.19 -0.05
C THR A 277 -16.52 7.40 -0.82
N VAL A 278 -17.79 7.36 -1.23
CA VAL A 278 -18.47 8.51 -1.84
C VAL A 278 -19.33 9.16 -0.78
N LYS A 279 -19.11 10.45 -0.53
CA LYS A 279 -19.86 11.24 0.47
C LYS A 279 -20.04 12.68 -0.03
N GLY A 280 -21.28 13.15 -0.07
CA GLY A 280 -21.58 14.50 -0.54
C GLY A 280 -21.06 14.79 -1.96
N GLY A 281 -21.19 13.84 -2.89
CA GLY A 281 -20.71 13.96 -4.26
C GLY A 281 -19.18 13.86 -4.45
N LYS A 282 -18.40 13.81 -3.37
CA LYS A 282 -16.94 13.70 -3.39
C LYS A 282 -16.50 12.25 -3.12
N THR A 283 -15.49 11.79 -3.85
CA THR A 283 -14.88 10.47 -3.64
C THR A 283 -13.59 10.62 -2.84
N TYR A 284 -13.49 9.86 -1.76
CA TYR A 284 -12.32 9.74 -0.90
C TYR A 284 -11.69 8.38 -1.13
N TYR A 285 -10.38 8.34 -1.41
CA TYR A 285 -9.66 7.10 -1.69
C TYR A 285 -8.73 6.75 -0.54
N GLY A 286 -8.78 5.49 -0.10
CA GLY A 286 -7.78 4.94 0.80
C GLY A 286 -6.44 4.71 0.08
N ASN A 287 -5.39 4.57 0.86
CA ASN A 287 -4.10 4.16 0.31
C ASN A 287 -4.19 2.74 -0.27
N TRP A 288 -3.44 2.51 -1.35
CA TRP A 288 -3.30 1.17 -1.91
C TRP A 288 -2.70 0.21 -0.88
N SER A 289 -3.14 -1.05 -0.92
CA SER A 289 -2.47 -2.15 -0.24
C SER A 289 -1.03 -2.28 -0.73
N ASP A 290 -0.23 -3.00 0.02
CA ASP A 290 1.03 -3.50 -0.50
C ASP A 290 0.74 -4.37 -1.72
N ALA A 291 1.59 -4.25 -2.76
CA ALA A 291 1.44 -5.00 -3.98
C ALA A 291 1.83 -6.48 -3.75
N LYS A 292 1.01 -7.39 -4.27
CA LYS A 292 1.37 -8.81 -4.36
C LYS A 292 1.48 -9.22 -5.83
N SER A 293 2.29 -10.22 -6.13
CA SER A 293 2.40 -10.78 -7.48
C SER A 293 1.77 -12.17 -7.57
N ILE A 294 1.22 -12.49 -8.73
CA ILE A 294 0.62 -13.79 -9.03
C ILE A 294 0.91 -14.19 -10.48
N VAL A 295 1.12 -15.50 -10.70
CA VAL A 295 1.23 -16.06 -12.05
C VAL A 295 -0.10 -16.71 -12.41
N THR A 296 -0.73 -16.28 -13.51
CA THR A 296 -1.98 -16.87 -13.99
C THR A 296 -1.78 -18.33 -14.40
N ALA A 297 -2.81 -19.17 -14.24
CA ALA A 297 -2.73 -20.58 -14.54
C ALA A 297 -2.45 -20.84 -16.02
N LYS A 298 -1.73 -21.94 -16.28
CA LYS A 298 -1.51 -22.45 -17.64
C LYS A 298 -2.82 -22.90 -18.28
N THR A 299 -2.87 -22.84 -19.61
CA THR A 299 -3.95 -23.40 -20.40
C THR A 299 -3.98 -24.92 -20.22
N ASN A 300 -5.14 -25.50 -19.89
CA ASN A 300 -5.27 -26.96 -19.71
C ASN A 300 -5.06 -27.68 -21.04
N PHE A 301 -3.90 -28.31 -21.20
CA PHE A 301 -3.52 -29.05 -22.41
C PHE A 301 -4.37 -30.26 -22.67
N ALA A 302 -5.04 -30.86 -21.66
CA ALA A 302 -5.92 -32.00 -21.83
C ALA A 302 -7.07 -31.77 -22.82
N ASN A 303 -7.45 -30.51 -23.04
CA ASN A 303 -8.48 -30.08 -23.99
C ASN A 303 -7.97 -30.03 -25.45
N ALA A 304 -6.68 -30.26 -25.71
CA ALA A 304 -6.15 -30.29 -27.08
C ALA A 304 -6.57 -31.57 -27.83
N LYS A 305 -6.91 -31.38 -29.09
CA LYS A 305 -7.22 -32.48 -30.00
C LYS A 305 -5.95 -33.01 -30.65
N VAL A 306 -5.74 -34.32 -30.59
CA VAL A 306 -4.57 -34.98 -31.17
C VAL A 306 -5.02 -35.90 -32.30
N SER A 307 -4.41 -35.76 -33.46
CA SER A 307 -4.64 -36.59 -34.65
C SER A 307 -3.31 -37.10 -35.24
N GLY A 308 -3.38 -38.02 -36.21
CA GLY A 308 -2.21 -38.60 -36.88
C GLY A 308 -1.65 -39.84 -36.17
N ILE A 309 -2.37 -40.40 -35.17
CA ILE A 309 -1.97 -41.62 -34.50
C ILE A 309 -2.78 -42.79 -35.08
N SER A 310 -2.07 -43.74 -35.66
CA SER A 310 -2.67 -44.95 -36.25
C SER A 310 -1.82 -46.17 -35.97
N SER A 311 -2.44 -47.37 -36.08
CA SER A 311 -1.71 -48.64 -35.98
C SER A 311 -0.63 -48.74 -37.09
N LYS A 312 0.47 -49.42 -36.77
CA LYS A 312 1.62 -49.60 -37.66
C LYS A 312 2.08 -51.04 -37.70
N SER A 313 2.76 -51.41 -38.76
CA SER A 313 3.46 -52.69 -38.85
C SER A 313 4.86 -52.56 -38.23
N PHE A 314 5.31 -53.63 -37.60
CA PHE A 314 6.65 -53.72 -37.03
C PHE A 314 7.71 -53.64 -38.14
N THR A 315 8.70 -52.75 -37.89
CA THR A 315 9.77 -52.45 -38.85
C THR A 315 11.17 -52.87 -38.39
N GLY A 316 11.26 -53.42 -37.16
CA GLY A 316 12.57 -53.67 -36.51
C GLY A 316 13.18 -52.45 -35.85
N LYS A 317 12.67 -51.25 -36.08
CA LYS A 317 13.14 -49.97 -35.53
C LYS A 317 12.06 -49.31 -34.69
N ALA A 318 12.46 -48.27 -33.93
CA ALA A 318 11.52 -47.46 -33.17
C ALA A 318 10.49 -46.79 -34.10
N ILE A 319 9.23 -46.94 -33.81
CA ILE A 319 8.11 -46.40 -34.61
C ILE A 319 7.66 -45.08 -34.00
N THR A 320 7.84 -43.98 -34.75
CA THR A 320 7.29 -42.67 -34.45
C THR A 320 6.27 -42.27 -35.51
N GLN A 321 5.42 -41.28 -35.21
CA GLN A 321 4.36 -40.86 -36.12
C GLN A 321 4.33 -39.33 -36.20
N LYS A 322 3.98 -38.78 -37.36
CA LYS A 322 3.70 -37.34 -37.50
C LYS A 322 2.33 -37.08 -36.90
N ILE A 323 2.34 -36.45 -35.73
CA ILE A 323 1.10 -36.09 -35.04
C ILE A 323 0.80 -34.59 -35.23
N THR A 324 -0.49 -34.26 -35.23
CA THR A 324 -0.98 -32.88 -35.23
C THR A 324 -1.76 -32.66 -33.94
N VAL A 325 -1.42 -31.60 -33.24
CA VAL A 325 -2.07 -31.18 -32.00
C VAL A 325 -2.73 -29.83 -32.24
N LYS A 326 -4.03 -29.72 -31.96
CA LYS A 326 -4.79 -28.46 -32.07
C LYS A 326 -5.46 -28.12 -30.73
N TYR A 327 -5.41 -26.85 -30.37
CA TYR A 327 -6.17 -26.29 -29.26
C TYR A 327 -7.13 -25.24 -29.81
N GLY A 328 -8.43 -25.54 -29.80
CA GLY A 328 -9.40 -24.78 -30.58
C GLY A 328 -9.03 -24.80 -32.06
N SER A 329 -8.97 -23.66 -32.70
CA SER A 329 -8.54 -23.49 -34.11
C SER A 329 -7.03 -23.49 -34.30
N LYS A 330 -6.24 -23.25 -33.22
CA LYS A 330 -4.78 -23.10 -33.29
C LYS A 330 -4.09 -24.45 -33.40
N THR A 331 -3.24 -24.63 -34.44
CA THR A 331 -2.29 -25.75 -34.52
C THR A 331 -1.05 -25.42 -33.67
N LEU A 332 -0.75 -26.35 -32.76
CA LEU A 332 0.38 -26.18 -31.81
C LEU A 332 1.67 -26.73 -32.44
N LYS A 333 2.82 -26.13 -32.01
CA LYS A 333 4.16 -26.49 -32.52
C LYS A 333 4.89 -27.40 -31.54
N ASN A 334 5.37 -28.56 -32.04
CA ASN A 334 6.24 -29.46 -31.26
C ASN A 334 7.58 -28.72 -30.92
N GLY A 335 8.07 -28.94 -29.70
CA GLY A 335 9.25 -28.27 -29.14
C GLY A 335 8.96 -26.92 -28.49
N THR A 336 7.94 -26.18 -28.96
CA THR A 336 7.53 -24.87 -28.44
C THR A 336 6.31 -24.99 -27.51
N ASP A 337 5.20 -25.53 -28.04
CA ASP A 337 3.92 -25.61 -27.33
C ASP A 337 3.72 -26.96 -26.61
N TYR A 338 4.41 -28.01 -27.08
CA TYR A 338 4.39 -29.35 -26.49
C TYR A 338 5.65 -30.13 -26.82
N THR A 339 5.84 -31.24 -26.12
CA THR A 339 6.86 -32.27 -26.41
C THR A 339 6.20 -33.64 -26.60
N VAL A 340 6.86 -34.55 -27.32
CA VAL A 340 6.37 -35.91 -27.60
C VAL A 340 7.39 -36.92 -27.13
N LYS A 341 6.92 -37.93 -26.38
CA LYS A 341 7.71 -39.09 -25.97
C LYS A 341 6.96 -40.37 -26.34
N TYR A 342 7.67 -41.32 -26.94
CA TYR A 342 7.15 -42.65 -27.26
C TYR A 342 7.68 -43.66 -26.26
N SER A 343 6.87 -44.70 -25.98
CA SER A 343 7.28 -45.84 -25.17
C SER A 343 6.68 -47.11 -25.71
N ALA A 344 7.37 -48.24 -25.50
CA ALA A 344 7.01 -49.57 -26.03
C ALA A 344 6.81 -49.60 -27.57
N ASN A 345 7.47 -48.69 -28.30
CA ASN A 345 7.31 -48.49 -29.76
C ASN A 345 8.34 -49.22 -30.62
N THR A 346 9.10 -50.14 -30.03
CA THR A 346 10.15 -50.94 -30.70
C THR A 346 9.82 -52.40 -30.88
N LYS A 347 8.66 -52.87 -30.38
CA LYS A 347 8.24 -54.28 -30.43
C LYS A 347 6.76 -54.35 -30.77
N VAL A 348 6.32 -55.51 -31.28
CA VAL A 348 4.89 -55.83 -31.47
C VAL A 348 4.14 -55.69 -30.15
N GLY A 349 2.95 -55.10 -30.20
CA GLY A 349 2.12 -54.87 -29.02
C GLY A 349 1.46 -53.49 -29.02
N THR A 350 1.10 -53.00 -27.84
CA THR A 350 0.56 -51.64 -27.67
C THR A 350 1.68 -50.71 -27.31
N ALA A 351 1.95 -49.74 -28.17
CA ALA A 351 2.83 -48.59 -27.94
C ALA A 351 2.04 -47.42 -27.35
N LYS A 352 2.73 -46.57 -26.60
CA LYS A 352 2.18 -45.33 -26.05
C LYS A 352 2.93 -44.10 -26.60
N VAL A 353 2.18 -43.03 -26.82
CA VAL A 353 2.69 -41.71 -27.11
C VAL A 353 2.20 -40.74 -26.03
N THR A 354 3.14 -40.14 -25.34
CA THR A 354 2.89 -39.13 -24.29
C THR A 354 3.21 -37.76 -24.85
N ILE A 355 2.25 -36.87 -24.83
CA ILE A 355 2.33 -35.50 -25.36
C ILE A 355 2.18 -34.56 -24.16
N THR A 356 3.26 -33.83 -23.80
CA THR A 356 3.29 -32.94 -22.64
C THR A 356 3.24 -31.52 -23.09
N GLY A 357 2.30 -30.74 -22.57
CA GLY A 357 2.19 -29.32 -22.84
C GLY A 357 3.41 -28.53 -22.29
N LYS A 358 3.86 -27.51 -23.04
CA LYS A 358 4.99 -26.66 -22.76
C LYS A 358 4.60 -25.18 -22.83
N GLY A 359 5.38 -24.28 -22.22
CA GLY A 359 5.10 -22.85 -22.22
C GLY A 359 3.79 -22.53 -21.49
N ILE A 360 2.84 -21.90 -22.17
CA ILE A 360 1.53 -21.54 -21.62
C ILE A 360 0.57 -22.72 -21.48
N TYR A 361 0.93 -23.90 -22.00
CA TYR A 361 0.13 -25.11 -21.92
C TYR A 361 0.64 -26.02 -20.79
N GLY A 362 -0.26 -26.48 -19.92
CA GLY A 362 0.06 -27.39 -18.82
C GLY A 362 -0.79 -28.66 -18.85
N GLY A 363 -0.18 -29.81 -18.56
CA GLY A 363 -0.84 -31.10 -18.57
C GLY A 363 -0.28 -32.05 -19.61
N VAL A 364 -0.83 -33.27 -19.66
CA VAL A 364 -0.35 -34.41 -20.46
C VAL A 364 -1.51 -35.10 -21.15
N ILE A 365 -1.32 -35.49 -22.40
CA ILE A 365 -2.22 -36.36 -23.16
C ILE A 365 -1.47 -37.63 -23.47
N THR A 366 -2.05 -38.79 -23.14
CA THR A 366 -1.52 -40.11 -23.51
C THR A 366 -2.46 -40.78 -24.50
N LYS A 367 -1.90 -41.23 -25.61
CA LYS A 367 -2.59 -42.04 -26.61
C LYS A 367 -1.85 -43.36 -26.82
N SER A 368 -2.54 -44.38 -27.28
CA SER A 368 -1.94 -45.67 -27.59
C SER A 368 -2.19 -46.04 -29.05
N PHE A 369 -1.31 -46.82 -29.61
CA PHE A 369 -1.49 -47.41 -30.95
C PHE A 369 -0.92 -48.83 -30.98
N ALA A 370 -1.50 -49.67 -31.83
CA ALA A 370 -1.03 -51.05 -32.01
C ALA A 370 0.12 -51.12 -32.99
N ILE A 371 1.11 -51.94 -32.67
CA ILE A 371 2.15 -52.40 -33.59
C ILE A 371 1.87 -53.84 -33.88
N TYR A 372 1.54 -54.13 -35.12
CA TYR A 372 1.26 -55.48 -35.60
C TYR A 372 2.51 -56.14 -36.17
N PRO A 373 2.61 -57.48 -36.20
CA PRO A 373 3.67 -58.16 -36.88
C PRO A 373 3.79 -57.72 -38.36
N ALA A 374 5.00 -57.70 -38.87
CA ALA A 374 5.23 -57.40 -40.31
C ALA A 374 4.50 -58.39 -41.22
N LYS A 375 4.13 -57.87 -42.38
CA LYS A 375 3.52 -58.74 -43.47
C LYS A 375 4.41 -59.91 -43.72
N GLN A 376 3.78 -61.13 -43.88
CA GLN A 376 4.46 -62.34 -44.19
C GLN A 376 4.74 -62.50 -45.70
N VAL A 377 5.69 -63.38 -46.00
CA VAL A 377 6.05 -63.77 -47.38
C VAL A 377 6.09 -65.28 -47.46
N ILE A 378 5.42 -65.82 -48.41
CA ILE A 378 5.54 -67.24 -48.78
C ILE A 378 6.79 -67.40 -49.64
N GLN A 379 7.76 -68.15 -49.12
CA GLN A 379 9.07 -68.36 -49.78
C GLN A 379 8.91 -69.52 -50.80
N LYS A 380 8.43 -70.70 -50.33
CA LYS A 380 8.16 -71.89 -51.19
C LYS A 380 6.75 -72.37 -51.00
N LEU A 381 6.11 -72.88 -52.08
CA LEU A 381 4.81 -73.47 -52.06
C LEU A 381 4.75 -74.54 -53.19
N TYR A 382 4.53 -75.79 -52.82
CA TYR A 382 4.37 -76.88 -53.79
C TYR A 382 3.38 -77.89 -53.27
N GLY A 383 2.78 -78.68 -54.23
CA GLY A 383 1.84 -79.76 -53.94
C GLY A 383 2.49 -81.00 -53.35
N THR A 384 1.74 -81.67 -52.50
CA THR A 384 2.11 -82.95 -51.91
C THR A 384 0.90 -83.87 -52.05
N TYR A 385 1.05 -85.20 -51.81
CA TYR A 385 -0.06 -86.15 -51.83
C TYR A 385 -1.20 -85.68 -50.92
N ALA A 386 -2.37 -85.47 -51.50
CA ALA A 386 -3.57 -84.95 -50.82
C ALA A 386 -3.27 -83.73 -49.91
N GLY A 387 -2.39 -82.77 -50.37
CA GLY A 387 -1.99 -81.61 -49.57
C GLY A 387 -1.04 -80.65 -50.28
N PHE A 388 -0.43 -79.79 -49.49
CA PHE A 388 0.60 -78.89 -49.95
C PHE A 388 1.63 -78.61 -48.86
N PHE A 389 2.84 -78.27 -49.23
CA PHE A 389 3.91 -77.75 -48.40
C PHE A 389 4.03 -76.24 -48.60
N VAL A 390 4.14 -75.49 -47.47
CA VAL A 390 4.36 -74.10 -47.51
C VAL A 390 5.53 -73.74 -46.58
N ASP A 391 6.46 -72.98 -47.14
CA ASP A 391 7.61 -72.35 -46.43
C ASP A 391 7.43 -70.82 -46.47
N TYR A 392 7.62 -70.17 -45.34
CA TYR A 392 7.37 -68.77 -45.16
C TYR A 392 8.49 -68.12 -44.31
N ALA A 393 8.64 -66.77 -44.38
CA ALA A 393 9.68 -66.11 -43.67
C ALA A 393 9.48 -66.20 -42.18
N GLN A 394 10.47 -66.69 -41.45
CA GLN A 394 10.48 -66.64 -39.97
C GLN A 394 10.59 -65.18 -39.41
N LYS A 395 9.81 -64.88 -38.44
CA LYS A 395 9.78 -63.54 -37.81
C LYS A 395 10.08 -63.68 -36.31
N GLY A 396 11.21 -63.15 -35.87
CA GLY A 396 11.70 -63.30 -34.50
C GLY A 396 10.76 -62.79 -33.40
N SER A 397 9.83 -61.88 -33.71
CA SER A 397 8.83 -61.34 -32.76
C SER A 397 7.49 -62.08 -32.79
N ALA A 398 7.34 -63.10 -33.64
CA ALA A 398 6.09 -63.87 -33.73
C ALA A 398 5.95 -64.91 -32.61
N THR A 399 4.75 -65.06 -32.06
CA THR A 399 4.42 -66.25 -31.23
C THR A 399 4.17 -67.43 -32.08
N GLY A 400 3.65 -67.21 -33.27
CA GLY A 400 3.35 -68.26 -34.24
C GLY A 400 2.81 -67.75 -35.57
N TYR A 401 2.29 -68.64 -36.37
CA TYR A 401 1.82 -68.36 -37.72
C TYR A 401 0.44 -68.96 -37.95
N GLU A 402 -0.29 -68.34 -38.86
CA GLU A 402 -1.58 -68.85 -39.34
C GLU A 402 -1.53 -68.99 -40.87
N ILE A 403 -1.77 -70.13 -41.35
CA ILE A 403 -1.86 -70.55 -42.78
C ILE A 403 -3.31 -70.63 -43.11
N SER A 404 -3.80 -69.82 -44.03
CA SER A 404 -5.18 -69.86 -44.52
C SER A 404 -5.20 -70.36 -45.99
N TYR A 405 -6.06 -71.22 -46.26
CA TYR A 405 -6.15 -71.82 -47.58
C TYR A 405 -7.62 -72.07 -48.04
N SER A 406 -7.89 -71.97 -49.34
CA SER A 406 -9.21 -72.07 -49.91
C SER A 406 -9.07 -72.40 -51.40
N GLN A 407 -10.07 -73.15 -51.96
CA GLN A 407 -10.20 -73.32 -53.41
C GLN A 407 -10.63 -72.04 -54.10
N ARG A 408 -11.14 -71.03 -53.33
CA ARG A 408 -11.58 -69.75 -53.85
C ARG A 408 -10.47 -68.69 -53.63
N SER A 409 -10.25 -67.88 -54.64
CA SER A 409 -9.24 -66.83 -54.61
C SER A 409 -9.59 -65.65 -53.70
N ASP A 410 -10.89 -65.55 -53.29
CA ASP A 410 -11.37 -64.49 -52.32
C ASP A 410 -11.32 -65.00 -50.90
N PHE A 411 -10.88 -66.22 -50.65
CA PHE A 411 -10.82 -66.85 -49.31
C PHE A 411 -12.17 -66.95 -48.58
N LYS A 412 -13.31 -66.84 -49.28
CA LYS A 412 -14.62 -67.12 -48.68
C LYS A 412 -14.71 -68.62 -48.32
N GLY A 413 -15.04 -68.86 -47.02
CA GLY A 413 -15.07 -70.25 -46.49
C GLY A 413 -13.67 -70.87 -46.31
N ALA A 414 -12.61 -70.08 -46.24
CA ALA A 414 -11.27 -70.61 -46.07
C ALA A 414 -11.09 -71.40 -44.77
N LYS A 415 -10.29 -72.41 -44.81
CA LYS A 415 -9.78 -73.12 -43.65
C LYS A 415 -8.46 -72.53 -43.21
N SER A 416 -8.10 -72.67 -41.91
CA SER A 416 -6.83 -72.23 -41.38
C SER A 416 -6.19 -73.31 -40.52
N VAL A 417 -4.86 -73.30 -40.53
CA VAL A 417 -4.01 -74.05 -39.61
C VAL A 417 -3.12 -73.12 -38.87
N LYS A 418 -3.07 -73.23 -37.53
CA LYS A 418 -2.17 -72.42 -36.71
C LYS A 418 -0.89 -73.22 -36.36
N VAL A 419 0.24 -72.52 -36.47
CA VAL A 419 1.52 -72.96 -35.95
C VAL A 419 1.74 -72.16 -34.69
N THR A 420 1.73 -72.81 -33.51
CA THR A 420 1.67 -72.15 -32.20
C THR A 420 3.01 -71.83 -31.63
N ASN A 421 4.08 -72.00 -32.35
CA ASN A 421 5.43 -71.60 -31.97
C ASN A 421 6.15 -70.93 -33.12
N ASN A 422 7.27 -70.26 -32.82
CA ASN A 422 8.11 -69.57 -33.79
C ASN A 422 9.35 -70.38 -34.19
N ARG A 423 9.41 -71.65 -33.84
CA ARG A 423 10.59 -72.49 -34.09
C ARG A 423 10.61 -73.03 -35.51
N THR A 424 9.46 -73.07 -36.22
CA THR A 424 9.33 -73.57 -37.59
C THR A 424 8.71 -72.49 -38.48
N ASP A 425 9.22 -72.37 -39.67
CA ASP A 425 8.74 -71.55 -40.77
C ASP A 425 8.15 -72.40 -41.94
N LYS A 426 7.91 -73.67 -41.66
CA LYS A 426 7.44 -74.64 -42.65
C LYS A 426 6.25 -75.43 -42.14
N ARG A 427 5.35 -75.76 -43.03
CA ARG A 427 4.21 -76.57 -42.67
C ARG A 427 3.69 -77.35 -43.90
N THR A 428 3.45 -78.64 -43.72
CA THR A 428 2.65 -79.44 -44.66
C THR A 428 1.20 -79.45 -44.17
N VAL A 429 0.28 -79.14 -45.06
CA VAL A 429 -1.15 -79.26 -44.86
C VAL A 429 -1.60 -80.47 -45.67
N SER A 430 -2.19 -81.53 -45.07
CA SER A 430 -2.63 -82.76 -45.67
C SER A 430 -4.14 -82.99 -45.47
N GLY A 431 -4.69 -84.04 -46.06
CA GLY A 431 -6.11 -84.40 -45.97
C GLY A 431 -7.00 -83.52 -46.86
N LEU A 432 -6.42 -82.97 -47.91
CA LEU A 432 -7.14 -82.18 -48.89
C LEU A 432 -7.56 -83.07 -50.11
N ALA A 433 -8.52 -82.57 -50.87
CA ALA A 433 -8.91 -83.24 -52.13
C ALA A 433 -7.72 -83.20 -53.09
N ARG A 434 -7.46 -84.31 -53.76
CA ARG A 434 -6.38 -84.51 -54.72
C ARG A 434 -6.68 -83.74 -56.02
N TYR A 435 -5.63 -83.33 -56.70
CA TYR A 435 -5.69 -82.66 -58.00
C TYR A 435 -6.56 -81.38 -58.00
N GLN A 436 -6.66 -80.71 -56.81
CA GLN A 436 -7.44 -79.48 -56.60
C GLN A 436 -6.55 -78.30 -56.45
N LYS A 437 -7.01 -77.16 -56.97
CA LYS A 437 -6.33 -75.90 -56.82
C LYS A 437 -6.67 -75.28 -55.47
N TYR A 438 -5.64 -74.93 -54.70
CA TYR A 438 -5.78 -74.20 -53.46
C TYR A 438 -5.02 -72.87 -53.50
N TYR A 439 -5.66 -71.79 -53.10
CA TYR A 439 -5.02 -70.50 -52.80
C TYR A 439 -4.58 -70.53 -51.34
N VAL A 440 -3.31 -70.05 -51.07
CA VAL A 440 -2.68 -70.14 -49.78
C VAL A 440 -2.13 -68.71 -49.41
N ARG A 441 -2.36 -68.29 -48.20
CA ARG A 441 -1.76 -67.11 -47.61
C ARG A 441 -1.33 -67.42 -46.19
N VAL A 442 -0.29 -66.66 -45.68
CA VAL A 442 0.25 -66.88 -44.36
C VAL A 442 0.34 -65.50 -43.63
N ARG A 443 0.06 -65.52 -42.37
CA ARG A 443 0.37 -64.37 -41.50
C ARG A 443 1.07 -64.78 -40.20
N SER A 444 1.89 -63.96 -39.64
CA SER A 444 2.40 -64.12 -38.28
C SER A 444 1.43 -63.54 -37.27
N TYR A 445 1.40 -64.06 -36.10
CA TYR A 445 0.72 -63.44 -34.95
C TYR A 445 1.65 -63.40 -33.72
N THR A 446 1.39 -62.40 -32.82
CA THR A 446 2.09 -62.29 -31.56
C THR A 446 1.06 -62.18 -30.44
N VAL A 447 1.21 -62.99 -29.40
CA VAL A 447 0.38 -62.93 -28.18
C VAL A 447 1.19 -62.19 -27.13
N LYS A 448 0.63 -61.12 -26.59
CA LYS A 448 1.27 -60.30 -25.57
C LYS A 448 0.23 -59.72 -24.60
N GLY A 449 0.37 -60.02 -23.30
CA GLY A 449 -0.58 -59.58 -22.28
C GLY A 449 -2.02 -60.05 -22.57
N GLY A 450 -2.21 -61.32 -22.96
CA GLY A 450 -3.51 -61.91 -23.28
C GLY A 450 -4.14 -61.44 -24.60
N LYS A 451 -3.53 -60.48 -25.31
CA LYS A 451 -4.03 -59.94 -26.58
C LYS A 451 -3.25 -60.48 -27.76
N THR A 452 -3.95 -60.90 -28.82
CA THR A 452 -3.36 -61.35 -30.07
C THR A 452 -3.27 -60.21 -31.08
N TYR A 453 -2.06 -59.95 -31.57
CA TYR A 453 -1.76 -59.00 -32.65
C TYR A 453 -1.48 -59.77 -33.93
N ASN A 454 -2.39 -59.72 -34.90
CA ASN A 454 -2.26 -60.42 -36.19
C ASN A 454 -1.56 -59.51 -37.22
N GLY A 455 -0.52 -60.00 -37.84
CA GLY A 455 0.10 -59.36 -38.99
C GLY A 455 -0.78 -59.40 -40.23
N ALA A 456 -0.41 -58.59 -41.21
CA ALA A 456 -1.06 -58.64 -42.49
C ALA A 456 -0.74 -59.98 -43.17
N TRP A 457 -1.76 -60.50 -43.90
CA TRP A 457 -1.57 -61.66 -44.73
C TRP A 457 -0.48 -61.45 -45.80
N SER A 458 0.28 -62.47 -46.13
CA SER A 458 1.12 -62.54 -47.33
C SER A 458 0.30 -62.26 -48.55
N ASP A 459 0.95 -61.95 -49.65
CA ASP A 459 0.35 -62.12 -51.00
C ASP A 459 -0.08 -63.56 -51.16
N LYS A 460 -1.25 -63.79 -51.76
CA LYS A 460 -1.76 -65.14 -52.02
C LYS A 460 -0.90 -65.78 -53.11
N LYS A 461 -0.59 -67.03 -52.88
CA LYS A 461 -0.08 -67.99 -53.93
C LYS A 461 -1.05 -69.11 -54.14
N TRP A 462 -0.92 -69.85 -55.19
CA TRP A 462 -1.77 -71.02 -55.43
C TRP A 462 -0.91 -72.23 -55.72
N VAL A 463 -1.48 -73.41 -55.53
CA VAL A 463 -0.86 -74.73 -55.72
C VAL A 463 -1.92 -75.75 -56.07
N TYR A 464 -1.54 -76.72 -56.82
CA TYR A 464 -2.33 -77.95 -56.98
C TYR A 464 -1.87 -79.06 -56.04
N THR A 465 -2.78 -79.73 -55.37
CA THR A 465 -2.51 -80.98 -54.60
C THR A 465 -2.17 -82.13 -55.57
N GLN A 466 -1.38 -83.07 -55.12
CA GLN A 466 -1.03 -84.25 -55.87
C GLN A 466 -1.89 -85.42 -55.43
#